data_a6253ae56dea7d349f832960f23ee5bc
#
_entry.id   a6253ae56dea7d349f832960f23ee5bc
#
_cell.length_a   1.000
_cell.length_b   1.000
_cell.length_c   1.000
_cell.angle_alpha   90.00
_cell.angle_beta   90.00
_cell.angle_gamma   90.00
#
_symmetry.space_group_name_H-M   'P 1'
#
loop_
_entity.id
_entity.type
_entity.pdbx_description
1 polymer ?
#
loop_
_entity_poly.entity_id
_entity_poly.type
_entity_poly.pdbx_seq_one_letter_code
_entity_poly.pdbx_strand_id
1 'polypeptide(L)'
;MLSSINHKIKKRDESKDIFYTPLNVVKIHLSLIDFFNNDKWLDPFYGEGIYYNNFPSNNKEWCEILKNKDFFDYNNDVDIICSNPPYSIFDKVIEKSIELKPRIISY
;
A
#
# COMPACT_ATOMS: atom_id res chain seq x y z
N MET A 1 5.46 -12.37 10.95
CA MET A 1 5.01 -12.08 10.89
C MET A 1 4.38 -11.86 10.75
N LEU A 2 4.38 -11.56 10.55
CA LEU A 2 3.73 -11.14 10.57
C LEU A 2 2.98 -11.52 10.72
N SER A 3 2.85 -12.11 10.83
CA SER A 3 1.97 -12.24 11.08
C SER A 3 1.87 -12.30 12.01
N SER A 4 2.43 -12.50 12.53
CA SER A 4 2.33 -12.20 13.51
C SER A 4 2.56 -11.15 13.62
N ILE A 5 2.94 -10.87 13.05
CA ILE A 5 3.01 -9.76 13.12
C ILE A 5 1.94 -9.45 12.94
N ASN A 6 1.36 -9.99 12.67
CA ASN A 6 0.34 -9.69 12.56
C ASN A 6 -0.49 -10.15 13.33
N HIS A 7 -0.59 -10.76 14.06
CA HIS A 7 -1.58 -10.95 14.75
C HIS A 7 -1.51 -10.29 15.93
N LYS A 8 -0.65 -10.21 16.47
CA LYS A 8 -0.55 -9.60 17.60
C LYS A 8 -0.54 -8.27 17.29
N ILE A 9 -0.18 -8.03 16.27
CA ILE A 9 -0.16 -6.83 15.86
C ILE A 9 -1.45 -6.47 15.87
N LYS A 10 -2.24 -7.27 15.57
CA LYS A 10 -3.45 -7.03 15.46
C LYS A 10 -3.97 -6.57 16.61
N LYS A 11 -3.87 -6.88 17.56
CA LYS A 11 -4.51 -6.51 18.61
C LYS A 11 -4.10 -5.28 19.13
N ARG A 12 -3.08 -5.05 19.37
CA ARG A 12 -2.70 -4.02 20.17
C ARG A 12 -2.27 -2.92 19.32
N ASP A 13 -1.46 -3.20 18.57
CA ASP A 13 -0.97 -2.16 17.87
C ASP A 13 -1.73 -1.95 16.74
N GLU A 14 -2.63 -2.82 16.50
CA GLU A 14 -3.43 -2.64 15.49
C GLU A 14 -4.11 -1.38 15.61
N SER A 15 -4.45 -0.99 16.75
CA SER A 15 -5.18 0.23 16.88
C SER A 15 -4.29 1.39 16.52
N LYS A 16 -2.98 1.20 16.51
CA LYS A 16 -2.12 2.26 16.10
C LYS A 16 -1.75 2.16 14.65
N ASP A 17 -1.76 0.98 14.09
CA ASP A 17 -1.41 0.80 12.70
C ASP A 17 -2.62 0.93 11.79
N ILE A 18 -3.83 0.81 12.31
CA ILE A 18 -4.99 0.93 11.50
C ILE A 18 -5.48 2.34 11.57
N PHE A 19 -5.08 3.15 10.65
CA PHE A 19 -5.41 4.47 10.62
C PHE A 19 -6.12 4.69 9.37
N TYR A 20 -7.27 5.31 9.37
CA TYR A 20 -8.03 5.61 8.17
C TYR A 20 -7.66 7.00 7.70
N THR A 21 -7.03 7.07 6.57
CA THR A 21 -6.60 8.35 6.02
C THR A 21 -7.81 9.10 5.49
N PRO A 22 -8.02 10.35 5.87
CA PRO A 22 -9.14 11.12 5.36
C PRO A 22 -9.06 11.29 3.84
N LEU A 23 -10.21 11.31 3.18
CA LEU A 23 -10.26 11.39 1.72
C LEU A 23 -9.54 12.60 1.17
N ASN A 24 -9.67 13.75 1.82
CA ASN A 24 -9.01 14.95 1.31
C ASN A 24 -7.48 14.79 1.35
N VAL A 25 -6.95 14.08 2.33
CA VAL A 25 -5.51 13.84 2.43
C VAL A 25 -5.08 12.87 1.32
N VAL A 26 -5.89 11.82 1.06
CA VAL A 26 -5.59 10.89 -0.02
C VAL A 26 -5.56 11.63 -1.35
N LYS A 27 -6.52 12.52 -1.58
CA LYS A 27 -6.55 13.26 -2.83
C LYS A 27 -5.35 14.17 -3.01
N ILE A 28 -4.90 14.80 -1.93
CA ILE A 28 -3.71 15.64 -1.99
C ILE A 28 -2.49 14.76 -2.30
N HIS A 29 -2.37 13.63 -1.61
CA HIS A 29 -1.24 12.73 -1.81
C HIS A 29 -1.18 12.28 -3.28
N LEU A 30 -2.31 11.85 -3.81
CA LEU A 30 -2.34 11.36 -5.19
C LEU A 30 -2.06 12.48 -6.19
N SER A 31 -2.45 13.70 -5.87
CA SER A 31 -2.23 14.83 -6.78
C SER A 31 -0.75 15.19 -6.94
N LEU A 32 0.09 14.69 -6.03
CA LEU A 32 1.52 15.00 -6.09
C LEU A 32 2.29 14.00 -6.94
N ILE A 33 1.63 12.98 -7.45
CA ILE A 33 2.31 11.91 -8.20
C ILE A 33 2.15 12.14 -9.69
N ASP A 34 3.27 12.26 -10.39
CA ASP A 34 3.26 12.36 -11.84
C ASP A 34 3.17 10.96 -12.41
N PHE A 35 2.19 10.70 -13.25
CA PHE A 35 2.00 9.37 -13.79
C PHE A 35 1.71 9.41 -15.28
N PHE A 36 1.90 8.27 -15.93
CA PHE A 36 1.56 8.10 -17.34
C PHE A 36 0.29 7.26 -17.42
N ASN A 37 -0.47 7.44 -18.50
CA ASN A 37 -1.77 6.79 -18.62
C ASN A 37 -1.74 5.27 -18.53
N ASN A 38 -0.65 4.65 -18.93
CA ASN A 38 -0.55 3.20 -18.88
C ASN A 38 0.18 2.66 -17.67
N ASP A 39 0.48 3.51 -16.69
CA ASP A 39 1.12 3.04 -15.47
C ASP A 39 0.22 2.08 -14.71
N LYS A 40 0.84 1.05 -14.13
CA LYS A 40 0.12 0.14 -13.25
C LYS A 40 0.37 0.55 -11.81
N TRP A 41 -0.69 0.72 -11.06
CA TRP A 41 -0.65 1.18 -9.67
C TRP A 41 -0.88 0.02 -8.71
N LEU A 42 -0.17 0.03 -7.59
CA LEU A 42 -0.36 -0.96 -6.54
C LEU A 42 -0.59 -0.27 -5.21
N ASP A 43 -1.64 -0.69 -4.51
CA ASP A 43 -1.87 -0.33 -3.12
C ASP A 43 -1.53 -1.56 -2.29
N PRO A 44 -0.36 -1.61 -1.64
CA PRO A 44 0.05 -2.80 -0.90
C PRO A 44 -0.70 -3.01 0.40
N PHE A 45 -1.42 -2.00 0.88
CA PHE A 45 -2.13 -2.07 2.14
C PHE A 45 -3.54 -1.53 1.97
N TYR A 46 -4.36 -2.31 1.30
CA TYR A 46 -5.68 -1.90 0.86
C TYR A 46 -6.57 -1.35 1.97
N GLY A 47 -6.61 -2.04 3.11
CA GLY A 47 -7.49 -1.64 4.21
C GLY A 47 -8.94 -1.58 3.75
N GLU A 48 -9.50 -0.39 3.72
CA GLU A 48 -10.86 -0.20 3.24
C GLU A 48 -10.90 0.38 1.84
N GLY A 49 -9.76 0.50 1.20
CA GLY A 49 -9.72 0.84 -0.22
C GLY A 49 -9.66 2.31 -0.56
N ILE A 50 -9.39 3.18 0.43
CA ILE A 50 -9.45 4.60 0.14
C ILE A 50 -8.40 5.04 -0.88
N TYR A 51 -7.21 4.44 -0.86
CA TYR A 51 -6.22 4.76 -1.87
C TYR A 51 -6.58 4.09 -3.19
N TYR A 52 -6.81 2.78 -3.15
CA TYR A 52 -7.07 2.02 -4.36
C TYR A 52 -8.25 2.59 -5.15
N ASN A 53 -9.33 2.92 -4.45
CA ASN A 53 -10.54 3.40 -5.11
C ASN A 53 -10.39 4.80 -5.69
N ASN A 54 -9.34 5.51 -5.30
CA ASN A 54 -9.10 6.87 -5.78
C ASN A 54 -7.90 6.98 -6.72
N PHE A 55 -7.24 5.87 -7.05
CA PHE A 55 -6.16 5.91 -8.03
C PHE A 55 -6.71 6.41 -9.37
N PRO A 56 -5.94 7.21 -10.10
CA PRO A 56 -6.42 7.81 -11.35
C PRO A 56 -6.35 6.88 -12.56
N SER A 57 -6.39 5.59 -12.35
CA SER A 57 -6.27 4.61 -13.42
C SER A 57 -7.04 3.36 -13.05
N ASN A 58 -7.51 2.63 -14.05
CA ASN A 58 -8.11 1.33 -13.81
C ASN A 58 -7.08 0.20 -13.90
N ASN A 59 -5.84 0.52 -14.26
CA ASN A 59 -4.76 -0.47 -14.30
C ASN A 59 -4.15 -0.49 -12.90
N LYS A 60 -4.73 -1.27 -12.01
CA LYS A 60 -4.36 -1.21 -10.61
C LYS A 60 -4.60 -2.55 -9.92
N GLU A 61 -3.84 -2.78 -8.85
CA GLU A 61 -3.97 -3.95 -8.01
C GLU A 61 -3.82 -3.56 -6.54
N TRP A 62 -4.20 -4.44 -5.65
CA TRP A 62 -4.06 -4.18 -4.21
C TRP A 62 -3.62 -5.45 -3.49
N CYS A 63 -3.03 -5.27 -2.31
CA CYS A 63 -2.69 -6.35 -1.41
C CYS A 63 -3.34 -6.07 -0.06
N GLU A 64 -3.70 -7.12 0.65
CA GLU A 64 -4.27 -7.01 1.98
C GLU A 64 -4.11 -8.36 2.67
N ILE A 65 -3.30 -8.42 3.70
CA ILE A 65 -2.96 -9.68 4.32
C ILE A 65 -4.18 -10.37 4.92
N LEU A 66 -5.15 -9.62 5.39
CA LEU A 66 -6.36 -10.22 5.93
C LEU A 66 -7.23 -10.87 4.86
N LYS A 67 -6.92 -10.63 3.60
CA LYS A 67 -7.64 -11.22 2.48
C LYS A 67 -6.72 -12.15 1.69
N ASN A 68 -5.69 -12.64 2.35
CA ASN A 68 -4.74 -13.60 1.75
C ASN A 68 -4.01 -13.05 0.52
N LYS A 69 -3.78 -11.77 0.49
CA LYS A 69 -3.00 -11.14 -0.57
C LYS A 69 -1.89 -10.34 0.10
N ASP A 70 -0.86 -11.03 0.54
CA ASP A 70 0.24 -10.44 1.28
C ASP A 70 1.17 -9.69 0.33
N PHE A 71 1.45 -8.44 0.64
CA PHE A 71 2.37 -7.63 -0.16
C PHE A 71 3.74 -8.29 -0.30
N PHE A 72 4.20 -8.97 0.75
CA PHE A 72 5.53 -9.58 0.71
C PHE A 72 5.61 -10.77 -0.24
N ASP A 73 4.46 -11.27 -0.70
CA ASP A 73 4.40 -12.33 -1.69
C ASP A 73 4.10 -11.79 -3.09
N TYR A 74 3.95 -10.50 -3.24
CA TYR A 74 3.60 -9.89 -4.52
C TYR A 74 4.81 -9.90 -5.45
N ASN A 75 4.64 -10.37 -6.67
CA ASN A 75 5.73 -10.48 -7.62
C ASN A 75 5.45 -9.94 -9.01
N ASN A 76 4.33 -9.29 -9.20
CA ASN A 76 4.01 -8.76 -10.53
C ASN A 76 4.72 -7.44 -10.78
N ASP A 77 4.87 -7.08 -12.03
CA ASP A 77 5.46 -5.81 -12.38
C ASP A 77 4.51 -4.69 -11.99
N VAL A 78 5.04 -3.59 -11.53
CA VAL A 78 4.24 -2.44 -11.13
C VAL A 78 5.05 -1.17 -11.39
N ASP A 79 4.37 -0.11 -11.75
CA ASP A 79 5.02 1.17 -12.05
C ASP A 79 4.96 2.13 -10.86
N ILE A 80 3.85 2.16 -10.13
CA ILE A 80 3.67 3.08 -9.03
C ILE A 80 3.13 2.34 -7.82
N ILE A 81 3.82 2.46 -6.69
CA ILE A 81 3.35 1.90 -5.43
C ILE A 81 2.98 3.08 -4.55
N CYS A 82 1.75 3.13 -4.08
CA CYS A 82 1.25 4.24 -3.28
C CYS A 82 0.26 3.76 -2.24
N SER A 83 0.45 4.16 -1.00
CA SER A 83 -0.44 3.76 0.08
C SER A 83 -0.06 4.48 1.37
N ASN A 84 -0.77 4.18 2.43
CA ASN A 84 -0.41 4.60 3.78
C ASN A 84 -0.04 3.32 4.54
N PRO A 85 1.24 2.97 4.64
CA PRO A 85 1.65 1.68 5.16
C PRO A 85 1.67 1.65 6.68
N PRO A 86 1.66 0.45 7.29
CA PRO A 86 1.83 0.34 8.72
C PRO A 86 3.25 0.70 9.10
N TYR A 87 3.41 1.61 10.06
CA TYR A 87 4.73 2.10 10.39
C TYR A 87 5.56 1.11 11.18
N SER A 88 4.91 0.16 11.85
CA SER A 88 5.64 -0.81 12.65
C SER A 88 6.56 -1.71 11.83
N ILE A 89 6.30 -1.86 10.53
CA ILE A 89 7.12 -2.70 9.68
C ILE A 89 7.64 -1.93 8.48
N PHE A 90 7.76 -0.62 8.62
CA PHE A 90 8.09 0.24 7.49
C PHE A 90 9.39 -0.13 6.80
N ASP A 91 10.40 -0.55 7.55
CA ASP A 91 11.67 -0.93 6.94
C ASP A 91 11.50 -2.07 5.95
N LYS A 92 10.69 -3.08 6.31
CA LYS A 92 10.49 -4.21 5.43
C LYS A 92 9.61 -3.84 4.25
N VAL A 93 8.70 -2.90 4.44
CA VAL A 93 7.85 -2.42 3.38
C VAL A 93 8.69 -1.72 2.32
N ILE A 94 9.63 -0.89 2.76
CA ILE A 94 10.50 -0.17 1.83
C ILE A 94 11.39 -1.16 1.08
N GLU A 95 11.96 -2.15 1.77
CA GLU A 95 12.79 -3.13 1.10
C GLU A 95 12.03 -3.85 0.00
N LYS A 96 10.81 -4.32 0.30
CA LYS A 96 10.00 -5.02 -0.69
C LYS A 96 9.62 -4.11 -1.84
N SER A 97 9.29 -2.85 -1.54
CA SER A 97 8.90 -1.89 -2.56
C SER A 97 10.04 -1.66 -3.55
N ILE A 98 11.26 -1.52 -3.05
CA ILE A 98 12.42 -1.31 -3.90
C ILE A 98 12.71 -2.57 -4.72
N GLU A 99 12.50 -3.74 -4.12
CA GLU A 99 12.75 -4.99 -4.81
C GLU A 99 11.88 -5.13 -6.06
N LEU A 100 10.68 -4.58 -6.04
CA LEU A 100 9.76 -4.66 -7.17
C LEU A 100 10.13 -3.70 -8.30
N LYS A 101 11.07 -2.78 -8.04
CA LYS A 101 11.60 -1.85 -9.02
C LYS A 101 10.56 -1.00 -9.73
N PRO A 102 9.65 -0.38 -9.01
CA PRO A 102 8.69 0.51 -9.64
C PRO A 102 9.39 1.82 -10.03
N ARG A 103 8.72 2.63 -10.81
CA ARG A 103 9.25 3.94 -11.15
C ARG A 103 9.03 4.92 -9.99
N ILE A 104 7.93 4.74 -9.24
CA ILE A 104 7.60 5.62 -8.13
C ILE A 104 7.17 4.81 -6.92
N ILE A 105 7.66 5.17 -5.75
CA ILE A 105 7.18 4.67 -4.47
C ILE A 105 6.76 5.90 -3.67
N SER A 106 5.52 5.95 -3.22
CA SER A 106 5.01 7.10 -2.49
C SER A 106 4.17 6.64 -1.30
N TYR A 107 4.70 6.83 -0.12
CA TYR A 107 4.05 6.43 1.12
C TYR A 107 3.83 7.62 2.05
#